data_aebb71d44472b4f11541ca8a6a8a94f4
#
_entry.id   aebb71d44472b4f11541ca8a6a8a94f4
#
_cell.length_a   1.000
_cell.length_b   1.000
_cell.length_c   1.000
_cell.angle_alpha   90.00
_cell.angle_beta   90.00
_cell.angle_gamma   90.00
#
_symmetry.space_group_name_H-M   'P 1'
#
loop_
_entity.id
_entity.type
_entity.pdbx_description
1 polymer ?
#
loop_
_entity_poly.entity_id
_entity_poly.type
_entity_poly.pdbx_seq_one_letter_code
_entity_poly.pdbx_strand_id
1 'polypeptide(L)'
;MEHKYIVALEVGSSKIRAALGEVDDAGTLTVKAVEEERLVDSVRHGVVLNVSEVAEGARKVLRRLENREGGRTIHSAYVAIGGRSTMSSPCEVERRLPVETVISRDHISQIFAEACDKVLNERDVMEAVPAEFRIDGRPTTNPVGSIGREVSALFNLVSSRRQLKRNLSHALEKSLGLKVKGYVVRQLAEGGMVLTPEEKRLGCMLVDFGAETLTVSIYKDGYLVYLATLPLGSRAITRDIASLNILEEEAERLKVSGGDAMPDATSRPIGNIDFGPINEMVSARAGEIIENIRNQIRINEMNASELPCGIIMVGRGARLHGFTRRLEEVTGMKTRVGQPRSSIRFSSSNIQPGDVTDVIAILDAVSSRAENCMELPDLQPVQTSIESIPVVDNGIPTVDTPEPKPVEPEEDDDSILTSDDPEPEPQRKRPRLFGLLKDKLTKMMSDDDDYEFESDDDKN
;
A
#
# COMPACT_ATOMS: atom_id res chain seq x y z
N MET A 1 -4.34 28.83 -8.55
CA MET A 1 -4.43 27.36 -8.69
C MET A 1 -3.66 26.77 -7.56
N GLU A 2 -4.33 26.11 -6.64
CA GLU A 2 -3.68 25.53 -5.46
C GLU A 2 -3.36 24.07 -5.79
N HIS A 3 -2.12 23.80 -6.19
CA HIS A 3 -1.65 22.45 -6.41
C HIS A 3 -1.47 21.76 -5.06
N LYS A 4 -2.04 20.56 -4.90
CA LYS A 4 -1.87 19.74 -3.71
C LYS A 4 -0.77 18.72 -3.94
N TYR A 5 0.21 18.72 -3.03
CA TYR A 5 1.28 17.74 -3.02
C TYR A 5 0.92 16.59 -2.08
N ILE A 6 0.82 15.39 -2.62
CA ILE A 6 0.54 14.17 -1.85
C ILE A 6 1.75 13.27 -1.83
N VAL A 7 1.99 12.64 -0.69
CA VAL A 7 3.11 11.72 -0.51
C VAL A 7 2.58 10.35 -0.14
N ALA A 8 2.98 9.34 -0.91
CA ALA A 8 2.73 7.94 -0.60
C ALA A 8 4.02 7.27 -0.12
N LEU A 9 3.90 6.40 0.88
CA LEU A 9 5.00 5.61 1.43
C LEU A 9 4.60 4.14 1.47
N GLU A 10 5.44 3.27 0.92
CA GLU A 10 5.34 1.81 0.98
C GLU A 10 6.56 1.25 1.71
N VAL A 11 6.32 0.40 2.71
CA VAL A 11 7.35 -0.30 3.48
C VAL A 11 7.27 -1.79 3.16
N GLY A 12 8.05 -2.19 2.17
CA GLY A 12 8.14 -3.58 1.71
C GLY A 12 9.24 -4.37 2.40
N SER A 13 9.27 -5.69 2.17
CA SER A 13 10.26 -6.58 2.78
C SER A 13 11.68 -6.45 2.20
N SER A 14 11.84 -5.82 1.04
CA SER A 14 13.16 -5.62 0.40
C SER A 14 13.59 -4.17 0.30
N LYS A 15 12.64 -3.25 0.38
CA LYS A 15 12.88 -1.82 0.23
C LYS A 15 11.73 -0.98 0.78
N ILE A 16 12.04 0.28 1.07
CA ILE A 16 11.06 1.34 1.27
C ILE A 16 10.99 2.14 -0.02
N ARG A 17 9.78 2.54 -0.40
CA ARG A 17 9.52 3.48 -1.49
C ARG A 17 8.69 4.64 -1.03
N ALA A 18 9.00 5.82 -1.55
CA ALA A 18 8.14 6.97 -1.42
C ALA A 18 7.89 7.58 -2.80
N ALA A 19 6.66 8.01 -3.05
CA ALA A 19 6.29 8.71 -4.26
C ALA A 19 5.66 10.04 -3.92
N LEU A 20 6.00 11.05 -4.72
CA LEU A 20 5.41 12.38 -4.68
C LEU A 20 4.47 12.55 -5.86
N GLY A 21 3.23 12.86 -5.58
CA GLY A 21 2.19 13.20 -6.55
C GLY A 21 1.75 14.66 -6.39
N GLU A 22 1.42 15.28 -7.51
CA GLU A 22 0.77 16.58 -7.59
C GLU A 22 -0.63 16.38 -8.15
N VAL A 23 -1.63 16.93 -7.46
CA VAL A 23 -3.03 16.88 -7.91
C VAL A 23 -3.45 18.30 -8.25
N ASP A 24 -3.88 18.51 -9.49
CA ASP A 24 -4.38 19.79 -9.97
C ASP A 24 -5.87 20.02 -9.58
N ASP A 25 -6.38 21.22 -9.86
CA ASP A 25 -7.78 21.57 -9.56
C ASP A 25 -8.81 20.71 -10.31
N ALA A 26 -8.41 20.08 -11.42
CA ALA A 26 -9.22 19.14 -12.20
C ALA A 26 -9.17 17.70 -11.62
N GLY A 27 -8.41 17.48 -10.56
CA GLY A 27 -8.22 16.15 -9.95
C GLY A 27 -7.23 15.25 -10.70
N THR A 28 -6.47 15.77 -11.66
CA THR A 28 -5.48 15.00 -12.41
C THR A 28 -4.24 14.75 -11.56
N LEU A 29 -3.88 13.48 -11.40
CA LEU A 29 -2.67 13.07 -10.71
C LEU A 29 -1.46 13.09 -11.65
N THR A 30 -0.42 13.83 -11.24
CA THR A 30 0.90 13.81 -11.88
C THR A 30 1.93 13.27 -10.88
N VAL A 31 2.56 12.14 -11.18
CA VAL A 31 3.66 11.58 -10.39
C VAL A 31 4.93 12.38 -10.70
N LYS A 32 5.43 13.09 -9.69
CA LYS A 32 6.61 13.99 -9.80
C LYS A 32 7.91 13.25 -9.63
N ALA A 33 7.97 12.40 -8.60
CA ALA A 33 9.18 11.66 -8.24
C ALA A 33 8.85 10.38 -7.49
N VAL A 34 9.74 9.39 -7.60
CA VAL A 34 9.74 8.17 -6.80
C VAL A 34 11.15 7.94 -6.30
N GLU A 35 11.28 7.68 -4.99
CA GLU A 35 12.54 7.35 -4.34
C GLU A 35 12.44 6.01 -3.65
N GLU A 36 13.53 5.25 -3.64
CA GLU A 36 13.59 3.96 -2.96
C GLU A 36 14.85 3.79 -2.13
N GLU A 37 14.76 3.08 -1.01
CA GLU A 37 15.87 2.67 -0.15
C GLU A 37 15.77 1.19 0.13
N ARG A 38 16.88 0.47 -0.01
CA ARG A 38 16.94 -0.97 0.25
C ARG A 38 16.85 -1.24 1.75
N LEU A 39 16.11 -2.29 2.11
CA LEU A 39 16.06 -2.84 3.46
C LEU A 39 16.65 -4.25 3.48
N VAL A 40 17.40 -4.54 4.54
CA VAL A 40 17.95 -5.86 4.80
C VAL A 40 17.36 -6.37 6.12
N ASP A 41 16.51 -7.40 6.04
CA ASP A 41 15.90 -8.11 7.17
C ASP A 41 15.12 -7.27 8.21
N SER A 42 14.98 -5.96 8.00
CA SER A 42 14.22 -5.05 8.87
C SER A 42 12.70 -5.24 8.77
N VAL A 43 12.24 -5.82 7.67
CA VAL A 43 10.83 -6.13 7.39
C VAL A 43 10.75 -7.55 6.87
N ARG A 44 9.90 -8.37 7.50
CA ARG A 44 9.70 -9.75 7.07
C ARG A 44 8.23 -10.03 6.79
N HIS A 45 7.94 -10.51 5.59
CA HIS A 45 6.57 -10.76 5.11
C HIS A 45 5.63 -9.56 5.33
N GLY A 46 6.14 -8.32 5.16
CA GLY A 46 5.41 -7.08 5.35
C GLY A 46 5.30 -6.62 6.82
N VAL A 47 5.85 -7.35 7.79
CA VAL A 47 5.85 -6.97 9.20
C VAL A 47 7.19 -6.32 9.56
N VAL A 48 7.14 -5.11 10.10
CA VAL A 48 8.32 -4.39 10.61
C VAL A 48 8.88 -5.13 11.82
N LEU A 49 10.15 -5.54 11.75
CA LEU A 49 10.91 -6.16 12.82
C LEU A 49 11.87 -5.18 13.48
N ASN A 50 12.56 -4.36 12.67
CA ASN A 50 13.46 -3.32 13.15
C ASN A 50 12.87 -1.94 12.87
N VAL A 51 12.30 -1.35 13.90
CA VAL A 51 11.63 -0.05 13.85
C VAL A 51 12.60 1.08 13.48
N SER A 52 13.82 1.05 14.05
CA SER A 52 14.82 2.11 13.85
C SER A 52 15.34 2.15 12.41
N GLU A 53 15.65 0.99 11.83
CA GLU A 53 16.12 0.89 10.44
C GLU A 53 15.03 1.31 9.45
N VAL A 54 13.77 0.92 9.70
CA VAL A 54 12.65 1.35 8.87
C VAL A 54 12.43 2.86 8.95
N ALA A 55 12.51 3.44 10.15
CA ALA A 55 12.41 4.89 10.34
C ALA A 55 13.54 5.64 9.62
N GLU A 56 14.78 5.13 9.68
CA GLU A 56 15.93 5.74 8.99
C GLU A 56 15.80 5.60 7.46
N GLY A 57 15.41 4.44 6.96
CA GLY A 57 15.15 4.24 5.53
C GLY A 57 14.04 5.17 5.01
N ALA A 58 12.94 5.31 5.77
CA ALA A 58 11.87 6.24 5.44
C ALA A 58 12.35 7.69 5.44
N ARG A 59 13.14 8.09 6.42
CA ARG A 59 13.76 9.45 6.48
C ARG A 59 14.58 9.75 5.24
N LYS A 60 15.38 8.79 4.77
CA LYS A 60 16.24 8.95 3.59
C LYS A 60 15.42 9.18 2.32
N VAL A 61 14.40 8.37 2.07
CA VAL A 61 13.57 8.51 0.86
C VAL A 61 12.75 9.81 0.88
N LEU A 62 12.21 10.20 2.05
CA LEU A 62 11.47 11.45 2.18
C LEU A 62 12.37 12.67 1.95
N ARG A 63 13.57 12.71 2.51
CA ARG A 63 14.55 13.79 2.26
C ARG A 63 14.95 13.90 0.78
N ARG A 64 15.08 12.78 0.08
CA ARG A 64 15.36 12.81 -1.37
C ARG A 64 14.20 13.44 -2.13
N LEU A 65 12.94 13.17 -1.77
CA LEU A 65 11.78 13.81 -2.37
C LEU A 65 11.73 15.31 -2.06
N GLU A 66 11.99 15.73 -0.82
CA GLU A 66 12.07 17.14 -0.40
C GLU A 66 13.09 17.92 -1.24
N ASN A 67 14.27 17.32 -1.46
CA ASN A 67 15.33 17.94 -2.26
C ASN A 67 14.95 18.16 -3.73
N ARG A 68 14.03 17.33 -4.27
CA ARG A 68 13.55 17.49 -5.66
C ARG A 68 12.56 18.63 -5.84
N GLU A 69 11.85 19.02 -4.78
CA GLU A 69 10.81 20.06 -4.81
C GLU A 69 11.25 21.36 -4.12
N GLY A 70 12.52 21.71 -4.28
CA GLY A 70 13.02 23.02 -3.84
C GLY A 70 13.07 23.23 -2.32
N GLY A 71 13.23 22.15 -1.56
CA GLY A 71 13.36 22.21 -0.10
C GLY A 71 12.04 22.34 0.66
N ARG A 72 10.91 22.02 0.01
CA ARG A 72 9.64 21.85 0.72
C ARG A 72 9.73 20.71 1.71
N THR A 73 9.17 20.90 2.90
CA THR A 73 9.22 19.89 3.97
C THR A 73 7.99 18.97 3.91
N ILE A 74 8.21 17.67 3.97
CA ILE A 74 7.16 16.65 4.06
C ILE A 74 6.82 16.45 5.54
N HIS A 75 5.62 16.84 5.95
CA HIS A 75 5.13 16.67 7.32
C HIS A 75 4.19 15.49 7.48
N SER A 76 3.66 14.96 6.38
CA SER A 76 2.69 13.86 6.41
C SER A 76 2.75 12.99 5.16
N ALA A 77 2.23 11.76 5.26
CA ALA A 77 2.12 10.84 4.13
C ALA A 77 0.91 9.91 4.26
N TYR A 78 0.46 9.36 3.12
CA TYR A 78 -0.41 8.19 3.07
C TYR A 78 0.46 6.94 3.00
N VAL A 79 0.13 5.95 3.80
CA VAL A 79 1.00 4.78 3.99
C VAL A 79 0.32 3.51 3.52
N ALA A 80 1.01 2.76 2.67
CA ALA A 80 0.58 1.44 2.25
C ALA A 80 0.53 0.48 3.45
N ILE A 81 -0.51 -0.34 3.53
CA ILE A 81 -0.58 -1.43 4.50
C ILE A 81 -0.90 -2.73 3.78
N GLY A 82 -0.13 -3.78 4.12
CA GLY A 82 -0.26 -5.12 3.58
C GLY A 82 0.83 -6.03 4.14
N GLY A 83 0.58 -7.32 4.20
CA GLY A 83 1.53 -8.31 4.71
C GLY A 83 0.88 -9.68 4.85
N ARG A 84 1.65 -10.69 5.28
CA ARG A 84 1.23 -12.11 5.28
C ARG A 84 -0.06 -12.41 6.05
N SER A 85 -0.47 -11.52 6.94
CA SER A 85 -1.71 -11.69 7.70
C SER A 85 -2.92 -11.01 7.07
N THR A 86 -2.75 -10.34 5.93
CA THR A 86 -3.84 -9.65 5.24
C THR A 86 -4.70 -10.65 4.51
N MET A 87 -6.01 -10.64 4.81
CA MET A 87 -7.00 -11.53 4.19
C MET A 87 -8.39 -10.88 4.23
N SER A 88 -9.28 -11.34 3.36
CA SER A 88 -10.69 -10.98 3.41
C SER A 88 -11.51 -12.05 4.15
N SER A 89 -12.60 -11.62 4.76
CA SER A 89 -13.62 -12.50 5.33
C SER A 89 -15.01 -11.89 5.13
N PRO A 90 -16.05 -12.70 4.82
CA PRO A 90 -17.39 -12.19 4.64
C PRO A 90 -17.96 -11.67 5.97
N CYS A 91 -18.76 -10.61 5.87
CA CYS A 91 -19.49 -10.05 7.01
C CYS A 91 -20.80 -9.46 6.51
N GLU A 92 -21.89 -9.84 7.12
CA GLU A 92 -23.20 -9.25 6.86
C GLU A 92 -23.55 -8.28 7.98
N VAL A 93 -24.08 -7.12 7.58
CA VAL A 93 -24.63 -6.12 8.47
C VAL A 93 -26.07 -5.88 8.05
N GLU A 94 -27.00 -6.06 9.00
CA GLU A 94 -28.44 -5.87 8.81
C GLU A 94 -28.94 -4.76 9.73
N ARG A 95 -29.76 -3.87 9.20
CA ARG A 95 -30.42 -2.82 9.97
C ARG A 95 -31.91 -2.76 9.67
N ARG A 96 -32.70 -2.85 10.73
CA ARG A 96 -34.16 -2.69 10.65
C ARG A 96 -34.56 -1.26 11.04
N LEU A 97 -35.39 -0.67 10.22
CA LEU A 97 -35.94 0.65 10.43
C LEU A 97 -37.33 0.55 11.11
N PRO A 98 -37.69 1.49 12.01
CA PRO A 98 -38.95 1.43 12.72
C PRO A 98 -40.18 1.46 11.81
N VAL A 99 -40.09 2.21 10.71
CA VAL A 99 -41.13 2.36 9.68
C VAL A 99 -40.50 2.22 8.30
N GLU A 100 -41.35 1.92 7.32
CA GLU A 100 -40.96 1.97 5.93
C GLU A 100 -40.42 3.35 5.56
N THR A 101 -39.20 3.43 5.06
CA THR A 101 -38.46 4.69 4.93
C THR A 101 -37.68 4.71 3.63
N VAL A 102 -37.49 5.89 3.04
CA VAL A 102 -36.56 6.09 1.94
C VAL A 102 -35.12 5.95 2.48
N ILE A 103 -34.37 5.01 1.96
CA ILE A 103 -32.99 4.75 2.37
C ILE A 103 -32.12 5.92 1.98
N SER A 104 -31.52 6.56 2.97
CA SER A 104 -30.63 7.70 2.78
C SER A 104 -29.15 7.27 2.72
N ARG A 105 -28.29 8.19 2.26
CA ARG A 105 -26.83 8.01 2.33
C ARG A 105 -26.34 7.78 3.76
N ASP A 106 -26.99 8.43 4.76
CA ASP A 106 -26.61 8.26 6.16
C ASP A 106 -26.90 6.83 6.66
N HIS A 107 -28.00 6.22 6.25
CA HIS A 107 -28.29 4.82 6.56
C HIS A 107 -27.18 3.89 6.03
N ILE A 108 -26.76 4.09 4.79
CA ILE A 108 -25.69 3.30 4.19
C ILE A 108 -24.35 3.58 4.86
N SER A 109 -24.02 4.84 5.16
CA SER A 109 -22.80 5.21 5.88
C SER A 109 -22.71 4.57 7.27
N GLN A 110 -23.84 4.44 7.97
CA GLN A 110 -23.89 3.78 9.27
C GLN A 110 -23.66 2.26 9.16
N ILE A 111 -24.18 1.61 8.12
CA ILE A 111 -23.93 0.19 7.84
C ILE A 111 -22.43 -0.04 7.54
N PHE A 112 -21.80 0.85 6.77
CA PHE A 112 -20.36 0.79 6.55
C PHE A 112 -19.55 0.99 7.83
N ALA A 113 -19.93 1.96 8.65
CA ALA A 113 -19.25 2.21 9.93
C ALA A 113 -19.33 0.98 10.84
N GLU A 114 -20.51 0.34 10.91
CA GLU A 114 -20.69 -0.88 11.68
C GLU A 114 -19.85 -2.05 11.16
N ALA A 115 -19.75 -2.19 9.84
CA ALA A 115 -18.85 -3.19 9.23
C ALA A 115 -17.37 -2.93 9.57
N CYS A 116 -16.93 -1.68 9.53
CA CYS A 116 -15.57 -1.29 9.87
C CYS A 116 -15.24 -1.43 11.37
N ASP A 117 -16.23 -1.22 12.24
CA ASP A 117 -16.07 -1.33 13.69
C ASP A 117 -16.23 -2.78 14.20
N LYS A 118 -16.44 -3.75 13.29
CA LYS A 118 -16.56 -5.16 13.66
C LYS A 118 -15.32 -5.61 14.43
N VAL A 119 -15.55 -6.15 15.61
CA VAL A 119 -14.47 -6.68 16.45
C VAL A 119 -14.08 -8.06 15.95
N LEU A 120 -12.85 -8.18 15.47
CA LEU A 120 -12.23 -9.44 15.09
C LEU A 120 -11.18 -9.83 16.12
N ASN A 121 -11.09 -11.13 16.45
CA ASN A 121 -10.11 -11.61 17.41
C ASN A 121 -8.68 -11.35 16.90
N GLU A 122 -7.86 -10.60 17.66
CA GLU A 122 -6.45 -10.25 17.35
C GLU A 122 -6.21 -9.59 15.99
N ARG A 123 -7.25 -9.10 15.33
CA ARG A 123 -7.16 -8.47 14.01
C ARG A 123 -7.83 -7.10 14.01
N ASP A 124 -7.31 -6.22 13.17
CA ASP A 124 -7.93 -4.94 12.84
C ASP A 124 -8.59 -5.05 11.46
N VAL A 125 -9.81 -4.54 11.33
CA VAL A 125 -10.42 -4.31 10.02
C VAL A 125 -9.71 -3.13 9.40
N MET A 126 -9.11 -3.36 8.23
CA MET A 126 -8.41 -2.34 7.47
C MET A 126 -9.37 -1.62 6.52
N GLU A 127 -10.29 -2.39 5.92
CA GLU A 127 -11.27 -1.89 4.98
C GLU A 127 -12.48 -2.83 4.90
N ALA A 128 -13.69 -2.27 4.79
CA ALA A 128 -14.91 -2.99 4.48
C ALA A 128 -15.24 -2.77 2.99
N VAL A 129 -15.13 -3.82 2.19
CA VAL A 129 -15.43 -3.77 0.74
C VAL A 129 -16.85 -4.29 0.54
N PRO A 130 -17.80 -3.49 0.04
CA PRO A 130 -19.16 -3.94 -0.18
C PRO A 130 -19.19 -4.98 -1.32
N ALA A 131 -20.02 -6.01 -1.16
CA ALA A 131 -20.25 -7.05 -2.15
C ALA A 131 -21.70 -7.06 -2.66
N GLU A 132 -22.66 -6.83 -1.77
CA GLU A 132 -24.08 -6.84 -2.14
C GLU A 132 -24.88 -6.00 -1.15
N PHE A 133 -25.87 -5.26 -1.65
CA PHE A 133 -26.89 -4.62 -0.82
C PHE A 133 -28.23 -5.26 -1.08
N ARG A 134 -29.07 -5.35 -0.02
CA ARG A 134 -30.44 -5.83 -0.09
C ARG A 134 -31.36 -4.88 0.64
N ILE A 135 -32.55 -4.67 0.05
CA ILE A 135 -33.66 -3.93 0.68
C ILE A 135 -34.84 -4.90 0.80
N ASP A 136 -35.30 -5.12 2.03
CA ASP A 136 -36.35 -6.11 2.35
C ASP A 136 -36.04 -7.49 1.69
N GLY A 137 -34.76 -7.92 1.79
CA GLY A 137 -34.27 -9.18 1.24
C GLY A 137 -34.03 -9.20 -0.27
N ARG A 138 -34.32 -8.12 -1.00
CA ARG A 138 -34.13 -8.04 -2.47
C ARG A 138 -32.79 -7.38 -2.78
N PRO A 139 -31.92 -8.00 -3.61
CA PRO A 139 -30.66 -7.42 -4.00
C PRO A 139 -30.87 -6.13 -4.83
N THR A 140 -30.00 -5.16 -4.62
CA THR A 140 -29.98 -3.89 -5.33
C THR A 140 -28.55 -3.39 -5.52
N THR A 141 -28.27 -2.80 -6.68
CA THR A 141 -27.00 -2.10 -6.93
C THR A 141 -27.02 -0.68 -6.39
N ASN A 142 -28.20 -0.04 -6.30
CA ASN A 142 -28.37 1.31 -5.79
C ASN A 142 -29.34 1.33 -4.60
N PRO A 143 -28.85 1.16 -3.36
CA PRO A 143 -29.70 1.13 -2.17
C PRO A 143 -30.26 2.51 -1.79
N VAL A 144 -29.56 3.61 -2.12
CA VAL A 144 -29.99 4.97 -1.77
C VAL A 144 -31.17 5.39 -2.66
N GLY A 145 -32.25 5.90 -2.02
CA GLY A 145 -33.49 6.24 -2.70
C GLY A 145 -34.48 5.09 -2.78
N SER A 146 -34.07 3.85 -2.51
CA SER A 146 -35.00 2.71 -2.39
C SER A 146 -35.88 2.86 -1.14
N ILE A 147 -37.08 2.29 -1.18
CA ILE A 147 -38.01 2.31 -0.03
C ILE A 147 -38.00 0.91 0.60
N GLY A 148 -37.87 0.83 1.93
CA GLY A 148 -37.89 -0.42 2.66
C GLY A 148 -37.84 -0.26 4.17
N ARG A 149 -38.03 -1.37 4.88
CA ARG A 149 -37.91 -1.48 6.33
C ARG A 149 -36.62 -2.13 6.79
N GLU A 150 -35.98 -2.88 5.94
CA GLU A 150 -34.76 -3.60 6.25
C GLU A 150 -33.72 -3.31 5.19
N VAL A 151 -32.51 -2.92 5.65
CA VAL A 151 -31.35 -2.76 4.79
C VAL A 151 -30.29 -3.73 5.28
N SER A 152 -29.86 -4.64 4.42
CA SER A 152 -28.68 -5.46 4.70
C SER A 152 -27.60 -5.25 3.64
N ALA A 153 -26.37 -5.43 4.05
CA ALA A 153 -25.22 -5.37 3.17
C ALA A 153 -24.23 -6.49 3.50
N LEU A 154 -23.80 -7.20 2.46
CA LEU A 154 -22.71 -8.15 2.53
C LEU A 154 -21.41 -7.43 2.21
N PHE A 155 -20.42 -7.57 3.08
CA PHE A 155 -19.07 -7.03 2.93
C PHE A 155 -18.04 -8.13 2.88
N ASN A 156 -16.94 -7.88 2.19
CA ASN A 156 -15.68 -8.55 2.42
C ASN A 156 -14.78 -7.64 3.28
N LEU A 157 -14.63 -8.00 4.58
CA LEU A 157 -13.76 -7.28 5.49
C LEU A 157 -12.31 -7.64 5.23
N VAL A 158 -11.53 -6.70 4.71
CA VAL A 158 -10.08 -6.87 4.62
C VAL A 158 -9.47 -6.54 5.97
N SER A 159 -8.81 -7.52 6.57
CA SER A 159 -8.27 -7.44 7.93
C SER A 159 -6.84 -7.95 8.00
N SER A 160 -6.11 -7.51 9.00
CA SER A 160 -4.76 -8.01 9.30
C SER A 160 -4.54 -8.14 10.82
N ARG A 161 -3.51 -8.88 11.24
CA ARG A 161 -3.12 -8.91 12.66
C ARG A 161 -2.73 -7.51 13.12
N ARG A 162 -3.15 -7.12 14.34
CA ARG A 162 -2.89 -5.79 14.96
C ARG A 162 -1.41 -5.40 14.94
N GLN A 163 -0.52 -6.38 15.11
CA GLN A 163 0.92 -6.16 15.09
C GLN A 163 1.41 -5.46 13.80
N LEU A 164 0.82 -5.76 12.64
CA LEU A 164 1.23 -5.19 11.37
C LEU A 164 1.12 -3.67 11.37
N LYS A 165 -0.06 -3.13 11.69
CA LYS A 165 -0.30 -1.68 11.76
C LYS A 165 0.46 -1.04 12.92
N ARG A 166 0.46 -1.69 14.10
CA ARG A 166 1.14 -1.19 15.29
C ARG A 166 2.64 -0.97 15.07
N ASN A 167 3.35 -1.96 14.51
CA ASN A 167 4.79 -1.85 14.29
C ASN A 167 5.12 -0.78 13.24
N LEU A 168 4.29 -0.70 12.18
CA LEU A 168 4.44 0.32 11.15
C LEU A 168 4.22 1.74 11.71
N SER A 169 3.17 1.94 12.52
CA SER A 169 2.93 3.21 13.24
C SER A 169 4.07 3.55 14.18
N HIS A 170 4.65 2.57 14.88
CA HIS A 170 5.84 2.81 15.73
C HIS A 170 7.02 3.35 14.93
N ALA A 171 7.32 2.76 13.76
CA ALA A 171 8.43 3.21 12.93
C ALA A 171 8.20 4.62 12.35
N LEU A 172 7.01 4.87 11.81
CA LEU A 172 6.75 6.10 11.07
C LEU A 172 6.27 7.25 11.96
N GLU A 173 5.34 7.01 12.87
CA GLU A 173 4.76 8.09 13.68
C GLU A 173 5.57 8.36 14.94
N LYS A 174 6.02 7.31 15.67
CA LYS A 174 6.74 7.52 16.94
C LYS A 174 8.24 7.75 16.75
N SER A 175 8.91 6.95 15.90
CA SER A 175 10.36 7.04 15.72
C SER A 175 10.77 8.08 14.67
N LEU A 176 10.03 8.21 13.58
CA LEU A 176 10.31 9.18 12.53
C LEU A 176 9.62 10.55 12.80
N GLY A 177 8.49 10.56 13.51
CA GLY A 177 7.67 11.77 13.72
C GLY A 177 6.80 12.15 12.51
N LEU A 178 6.66 11.27 11.52
CA LEU A 178 5.85 11.50 10.34
C LEU A 178 4.36 11.35 10.67
N LYS A 179 3.54 12.34 10.34
CA LYS A 179 2.08 12.24 10.48
C LYS A 179 1.51 11.32 9.41
N VAL A 180 0.91 10.19 9.79
CA VAL A 180 0.20 9.32 8.86
C VAL A 180 -1.22 9.85 8.65
N LYS A 181 -1.52 10.34 7.44
CA LYS A 181 -2.86 10.84 7.06
C LYS A 181 -3.87 9.72 6.88
N GLY A 182 -3.40 8.57 6.45
CA GLY A 182 -4.23 7.38 6.30
C GLY A 182 -3.43 6.16 5.89
N TYR A 183 -3.92 4.99 6.30
CA TYR A 183 -3.43 3.71 5.82
C TYR A 183 -4.29 3.26 4.66
N VAL A 184 -3.65 2.80 3.58
CA VAL A 184 -4.30 2.32 2.35
C VAL A 184 -3.93 0.86 2.15
N VAL A 185 -4.92 0.00 2.00
CA VAL A 185 -4.68 -1.41 1.67
C VAL A 185 -4.11 -1.48 0.26
N ARG A 186 -2.80 -1.81 0.17
CA ARG A 186 -2.04 -1.76 -1.09
C ARG A 186 -2.72 -2.55 -2.21
N GLN A 187 -3.13 -3.76 -1.96
CA GLN A 187 -3.70 -4.67 -2.96
C GLN A 187 -5.04 -4.16 -3.52
N LEU A 188 -5.85 -3.49 -2.68
CA LEU A 188 -7.08 -2.86 -3.14
C LEU A 188 -6.80 -1.62 -4.02
N ALA A 189 -5.79 -0.83 -3.62
CA ALA A 189 -5.34 0.31 -4.42
C ALA A 189 -4.78 -0.13 -5.78
N GLU A 190 -3.94 -1.17 -5.81
CA GLU A 190 -3.43 -1.76 -7.04
C GLU A 190 -4.58 -2.26 -7.93
N GLY A 191 -5.55 -2.99 -7.35
CA GLY A 191 -6.74 -3.43 -8.07
C GLY A 191 -7.60 -2.27 -8.59
N GLY A 192 -7.64 -1.14 -7.87
CA GLY A 192 -8.28 0.11 -8.32
C GLY A 192 -7.59 0.74 -9.54
N MET A 193 -6.27 0.65 -9.59
CA MET A 193 -5.45 1.29 -10.62
C MET A 193 -5.27 0.45 -11.90
N VAL A 194 -5.09 -0.88 -11.77
CA VAL A 194 -4.66 -1.74 -12.89
C VAL A 194 -5.78 -2.58 -13.52
N LEU A 195 -6.93 -2.72 -12.83
CA LEU A 195 -8.09 -3.46 -13.32
C LEU A 195 -9.15 -2.50 -13.85
N THR A 196 -9.72 -2.86 -15.00
CA THR A 196 -10.88 -2.14 -15.52
C THR A 196 -12.17 -2.55 -14.78
N PRO A 197 -13.23 -1.72 -14.81
CA PRO A 197 -14.55 -2.10 -14.30
C PRO A 197 -15.08 -3.40 -14.94
N GLU A 198 -14.87 -3.58 -16.25
CA GLU A 198 -15.28 -4.77 -16.99
C GLU A 198 -14.56 -6.02 -16.51
N GLU A 199 -13.23 -5.95 -16.29
CA GLU A 199 -12.45 -7.07 -15.76
C GLU A 199 -12.97 -7.49 -14.37
N LYS A 200 -13.27 -6.53 -13.50
CA LYS A 200 -13.84 -6.81 -12.18
C LYS A 200 -15.24 -7.41 -12.27
N ARG A 201 -16.05 -6.93 -13.19
CA ARG A 201 -17.42 -7.41 -13.38
C ARG A 201 -17.45 -8.83 -13.97
N LEU A 202 -16.68 -9.08 -15.01
CA LEU A 202 -16.66 -10.38 -15.70
C LEU A 202 -15.98 -11.47 -14.86
N GLY A 203 -14.98 -11.09 -14.10
CA GLY A 203 -14.20 -11.98 -13.25
C GLY A 203 -12.74 -12.03 -13.65
N CYS A 204 -11.88 -11.70 -12.69
CA CYS A 204 -10.42 -11.74 -12.84
C CYS A 204 -9.74 -12.03 -11.50
N MET A 205 -8.47 -12.44 -11.58
CA MET A 205 -7.60 -12.60 -10.43
C MET A 205 -6.47 -11.58 -10.54
N LEU A 206 -6.26 -10.79 -9.50
CA LEU A 206 -5.07 -9.95 -9.35
C LEU A 206 -4.08 -10.66 -8.43
N VAL A 207 -2.83 -10.76 -8.86
CA VAL A 207 -1.73 -11.36 -8.09
C VAL A 207 -0.64 -10.32 -7.89
N ASP A 208 -0.43 -9.87 -6.66
CA ASP A 208 0.70 -9.04 -6.26
C ASP A 208 1.85 -9.95 -5.84
N PHE A 209 2.87 -10.07 -6.70
CA PHE A 209 4.03 -10.91 -6.48
C PHE A 209 5.21 -10.07 -5.99
N GLY A 210 5.30 -9.93 -4.66
CA GLY A 210 6.34 -9.17 -3.97
C GLY A 210 7.61 -9.96 -3.69
N ALA A 211 8.47 -9.39 -2.82
CA ALA A 211 9.73 -10.02 -2.42
C ALA A 211 9.51 -11.22 -1.48
N GLU A 212 8.68 -11.07 -0.46
CA GLU A 212 8.43 -12.14 0.55
C GLU A 212 6.94 -12.49 0.69
N THR A 213 6.06 -11.81 -0.02
CA THR A 213 4.63 -12.07 -0.01
C THR A 213 4.08 -12.16 -1.42
N LEU A 214 3.06 -13.00 -1.57
CA LEU A 214 2.26 -13.10 -2.76
C LEU A 214 0.80 -12.94 -2.31
N THR A 215 0.13 -11.91 -2.80
CA THR A 215 -1.28 -11.67 -2.47
C THR A 215 -2.14 -11.94 -3.67
N VAL A 216 -3.15 -12.75 -3.47
CA VAL A 216 -4.17 -13.06 -4.48
C VAL A 216 -5.46 -12.34 -4.11
N SER A 217 -6.05 -11.62 -5.07
CA SER A 217 -7.35 -10.97 -4.95
C SER A 217 -8.22 -11.38 -6.12
N ILE A 218 -9.41 -11.89 -5.85
CA ILE A 218 -10.37 -12.31 -6.88
C ILE A 218 -11.51 -11.31 -6.92
N TYR A 219 -11.82 -10.85 -8.12
CA TYR A 219 -12.92 -9.93 -8.39
C TYR A 219 -13.92 -10.61 -9.30
N LYS A 220 -15.21 -10.44 -9.01
CA LYS A 220 -16.34 -10.93 -9.82
C LYS A 220 -17.56 -10.05 -9.54
N ASP A 221 -18.42 -9.88 -10.51
CA ASP A 221 -19.64 -9.06 -10.40
C ASP A 221 -19.36 -7.61 -9.94
N GLY A 222 -18.17 -7.08 -10.24
CA GLY A 222 -17.70 -5.74 -9.84
C GLY A 222 -17.07 -5.67 -8.47
N TYR A 223 -17.09 -6.73 -7.66
CA TYR A 223 -16.70 -6.71 -6.25
C TYR A 223 -15.49 -7.60 -5.96
N LEU A 224 -14.78 -7.29 -4.86
CA LEU A 224 -13.79 -8.20 -4.30
C LEU A 224 -14.52 -9.40 -3.68
N VAL A 225 -14.23 -10.60 -4.18
CA VAL A 225 -14.79 -11.85 -3.65
C VAL A 225 -13.85 -12.49 -2.63
N TYR A 226 -12.55 -12.40 -2.88
CA TYR A 226 -11.53 -13.04 -2.06
C TYR A 226 -10.23 -12.28 -2.06
N LEU A 227 -9.56 -12.26 -0.90
CA LEU A 227 -8.20 -11.75 -0.77
C LEU A 227 -7.45 -12.59 0.26
N ALA A 228 -6.29 -13.11 -0.11
CA ALA A 228 -5.38 -13.78 0.82
C ALA A 228 -3.92 -13.51 0.46
N THR A 229 -3.09 -13.38 1.49
CA THR A 229 -1.65 -13.20 1.35
C THR A 229 -0.90 -14.45 1.81
N LEU A 230 -0.10 -15.00 0.90
CA LEU A 230 0.76 -16.14 1.12
C LEU A 230 2.18 -15.67 1.50
N PRO A 231 2.88 -16.37 2.40
CA PRO A 231 4.27 -16.06 2.76
C PRO A 231 5.24 -16.60 1.71
N LEU A 232 4.95 -16.36 0.44
CA LEU A 232 5.73 -16.75 -0.72
C LEU A 232 6.09 -15.49 -1.50
N GLY A 233 7.35 -15.37 -1.93
CA GLY A 233 7.78 -14.22 -2.70
C GLY A 233 9.00 -14.53 -3.54
N SER A 234 9.40 -13.60 -4.38
CA SER A 234 10.55 -13.77 -5.29
C SER A 234 11.89 -13.96 -4.57
N ARG A 235 12.00 -13.56 -3.29
CA ARG A 235 13.18 -13.77 -2.45
C ARG A 235 13.41 -15.27 -2.14
N ALA A 236 12.35 -16.10 -2.16
CA ALA A 236 12.53 -17.54 -2.03
C ALA A 236 13.36 -18.10 -3.17
N ILE A 237 13.16 -17.62 -4.40
CA ILE A 237 13.97 -17.99 -5.56
C ILE A 237 15.43 -17.54 -5.35
N THR A 238 15.64 -16.33 -4.85
CA THR A 238 17.00 -15.81 -4.56
C THR A 238 17.72 -16.69 -3.55
N ARG A 239 17.03 -17.11 -2.49
CA ARG A 239 17.60 -18.00 -1.45
C ARG A 239 17.92 -19.39 -1.99
N ASP A 240 17.12 -19.92 -2.89
CA ASP A 240 17.43 -21.19 -3.55
C ASP A 240 18.69 -21.09 -4.41
N ILE A 241 18.85 -20.01 -5.18
CA ILE A 241 20.09 -19.75 -5.94
C ILE A 241 21.28 -19.57 -4.98
N ALA A 242 21.10 -18.87 -3.85
CA ALA A 242 22.15 -18.68 -2.86
C ALA A 242 22.63 -20.00 -2.22
N SER A 243 21.78 -21.06 -2.21
CA SER A 243 22.18 -22.39 -1.75
C SER A 243 23.28 -23.05 -2.61
N LEU A 244 23.55 -22.51 -3.80
CA LEU A 244 24.68 -22.88 -4.65
C LEU A 244 26.03 -22.28 -4.18
N ASN A 245 26.14 -21.87 -2.93
CA ASN A 245 27.28 -21.15 -2.32
C ASN A 245 27.54 -19.77 -2.96
N ILE A 246 26.48 -19.07 -3.31
CA ILE A 246 26.50 -17.71 -3.86
C ILE A 246 25.95 -16.76 -2.80
N LEU A 247 26.52 -15.57 -2.66
CA LEU A 247 25.98 -14.53 -1.77
C LEU A 247 24.57 -14.12 -2.22
N GLU A 248 23.66 -13.87 -1.27
CA GLU A 248 22.25 -13.53 -1.58
C GLU A 248 22.15 -12.32 -2.53
N GLU A 249 23.03 -11.34 -2.40
CA GLU A 249 23.07 -10.19 -3.32
C GLU A 249 23.46 -10.57 -4.75
N GLU A 250 24.43 -11.47 -4.89
CA GLU A 250 24.81 -11.99 -6.20
C GLU A 250 23.72 -12.88 -6.78
N ALA A 251 23.12 -13.75 -5.96
CA ALA A 251 21.99 -14.58 -6.34
C ALA A 251 20.81 -13.75 -6.86
N GLU A 252 20.50 -12.60 -6.21
CA GLU A 252 19.48 -11.66 -6.68
C GLU A 252 19.85 -11.05 -8.04
N ARG A 253 21.12 -10.67 -8.24
CA ARG A 253 21.61 -10.15 -9.53
C ARG A 253 21.48 -11.20 -10.63
N LEU A 254 21.89 -12.44 -10.35
CA LEU A 254 21.80 -13.56 -11.30
C LEU A 254 20.34 -13.86 -11.66
N LYS A 255 19.45 -13.93 -10.67
CA LYS A 255 18.01 -14.09 -10.90
C LYS A 255 17.45 -13.06 -11.86
N VAL A 256 17.81 -11.77 -11.66
CA VAL A 256 17.31 -10.66 -12.46
C VAL A 256 17.92 -10.63 -13.86
N SER A 257 19.22 -10.98 -14.01
CA SER A 257 19.94 -10.87 -15.27
C SER A 257 19.69 -12.02 -16.25
N GLY A 258 19.45 -13.25 -15.73
CA GLY A 258 19.34 -14.43 -16.60
C GLY A 258 18.49 -15.57 -16.04
N GLY A 259 17.82 -15.34 -14.89
CA GLY A 259 16.90 -16.34 -14.33
C GLY A 259 15.66 -16.51 -15.20
N ASP A 260 15.31 -17.77 -15.50
CA ASP A 260 14.15 -18.13 -16.33
C ASP A 260 13.25 -19.12 -15.57
N ALA A 261 11.96 -18.79 -15.51
CA ALA A 261 10.97 -19.61 -14.84
C ALA A 261 10.47 -20.82 -15.66
N MET A 262 10.82 -20.89 -16.95
CA MET A 262 10.38 -21.99 -17.81
C MET A 262 11.16 -23.28 -17.51
N PRO A 263 10.50 -24.45 -17.49
CA PRO A 263 11.16 -25.73 -17.19
C PRO A 263 12.18 -26.16 -18.24
N ASP A 264 11.98 -25.75 -19.50
CA ASP A 264 12.82 -26.11 -20.63
C ASP A 264 13.72 -24.96 -21.09
N ALA A 265 14.01 -24.01 -20.18
CA ALA A 265 14.88 -22.88 -20.48
C ALA A 265 16.25 -23.39 -20.93
N THR A 266 16.56 -23.20 -22.23
CA THR A 266 17.88 -23.51 -22.74
C THR A 266 18.88 -22.56 -22.10
N SER A 267 19.74 -23.12 -21.26
CA SER A 267 20.81 -22.37 -20.60
C SER A 267 21.78 -21.82 -21.63
N ARG A 268 21.66 -20.55 -21.95
CA ARG A 268 22.70 -19.83 -22.70
C ARG A 268 23.62 -19.18 -21.70
N PRO A 269 24.90 -19.45 -21.73
CA PRO A 269 25.85 -18.75 -20.88
C PRO A 269 25.78 -17.25 -21.19
N ILE A 270 25.66 -16.44 -20.13
CA ILE A 270 25.75 -14.98 -20.21
C ILE A 270 27.15 -14.61 -19.71
N GLY A 271 28.02 -14.24 -20.64
CA GLY A 271 29.44 -14.11 -20.34
C GLY A 271 30.07 -15.46 -19.95
N ASN A 272 30.69 -15.50 -18.78
CA ASN A 272 31.35 -16.74 -18.25
C ASN A 272 30.46 -17.49 -17.24
N ILE A 273 29.16 -17.11 -17.08
CA ILE A 273 28.27 -17.71 -16.10
C ILE A 273 27.42 -18.78 -16.78
N ASP A 274 27.44 -19.98 -16.24
CA ASP A 274 26.52 -21.05 -16.62
C ASP A 274 25.21 -20.87 -15.84
N PHE A 275 24.12 -20.57 -16.57
CA PHE A 275 22.78 -20.42 -15.99
C PHE A 275 22.03 -21.74 -15.83
N GLY A 276 22.58 -22.88 -16.21
CA GLY A 276 21.94 -24.19 -16.08
C GLY A 276 21.49 -24.48 -14.65
N PRO A 277 22.37 -24.56 -13.67
CA PRO A 277 22.02 -24.81 -12.28
C PRO A 277 21.14 -23.71 -11.67
N ILE A 278 21.35 -22.45 -12.10
CA ILE A 278 20.55 -21.32 -11.62
C ILE A 278 19.10 -21.45 -12.10
N ASN A 279 18.90 -21.75 -13.40
CA ASN A 279 17.56 -21.86 -13.98
C ASN A 279 16.83 -23.10 -13.48
N GLU A 280 17.52 -24.15 -13.11
CA GLU A 280 16.93 -25.29 -12.43
C GLU A 280 16.28 -24.85 -11.09
N MET A 281 17.00 -24.08 -10.26
CA MET A 281 16.46 -23.54 -9.00
C MET A 281 15.31 -22.56 -9.24
N VAL A 282 15.50 -21.63 -10.20
CA VAL A 282 14.46 -20.64 -10.57
C VAL A 282 13.19 -21.33 -11.02
N SER A 283 13.30 -22.28 -11.94
CA SER A 283 12.17 -23.01 -12.50
C SER A 283 11.45 -23.85 -11.43
N ALA A 284 12.19 -24.58 -10.58
CA ALA A 284 11.61 -25.38 -9.52
C ALA A 284 10.76 -24.51 -8.56
N ARG A 285 11.35 -23.42 -8.06
CA ARG A 285 10.62 -22.52 -7.13
C ARG A 285 9.49 -21.77 -7.82
N ALA A 286 9.66 -21.34 -9.06
CA ALA A 286 8.59 -20.71 -9.82
C ALA A 286 7.40 -21.66 -10.01
N GLY A 287 7.65 -22.95 -10.25
CA GLY A 287 6.61 -23.98 -10.33
C GLY A 287 5.82 -24.12 -9.05
N GLU A 288 6.51 -24.14 -7.89
CA GLU A 288 5.84 -24.17 -6.57
C GLU A 288 4.95 -22.93 -6.34
N ILE A 289 5.47 -21.74 -6.66
CA ILE A 289 4.70 -20.49 -6.52
C ILE A 289 3.46 -20.51 -7.41
N ILE A 290 3.61 -20.93 -8.66
CA ILE A 290 2.51 -21.04 -9.63
C ILE A 290 1.45 -22.05 -9.16
N GLU A 291 1.86 -23.19 -8.61
CA GLU A 291 0.92 -24.17 -8.06
C GLU A 291 0.14 -23.59 -6.86
N ASN A 292 0.80 -22.80 -6.02
CA ASN A 292 0.12 -22.12 -4.94
C ASN A 292 -0.89 -21.07 -5.43
N ILE A 293 -0.60 -20.34 -6.52
CA ILE A 293 -1.58 -19.46 -7.17
C ILE A 293 -2.77 -20.27 -7.68
N ARG A 294 -2.51 -21.39 -8.39
CA ARG A 294 -3.57 -22.29 -8.90
C ARG A 294 -4.42 -22.85 -7.76
N ASN A 295 -3.82 -23.17 -6.62
CA ASN A 295 -4.55 -23.66 -5.46
C ASN A 295 -5.50 -22.62 -4.87
N GLN A 296 -5.19 -21.30 -4.97
CA GLN A 296 -6.11 -20.26 -4.54
C GLN A 296 -7.40 -20.23 -5.41
N ILE A 297 -7.31 -20.55 -6.70
CA ILE A 297 -8.47 -20.70 -7.58
C ILE A 297 -9.33 -21.88 -7.12
N ARG A 298 -8.71 -23.02 -6.83
CA ARG A 298 -9.39 -24.24 -6.39
C ARG A 298 -10.06 -24.09 -5.01
N ILE A 299 -9.39 -23.45 -4.05
CA ILE A 299 -9.93 -23.20 -2.70
C ILE A 299 -11.21 -22.37 -2.75
N ASN A 300 -11.31 -21.48 -3.75
CA ASN A 300 -12.51 -20.67 -3.96
C ASN A 300 -13.54 -21.35 -4.90
N GLU A 301 -13.34 -22.64 -5.21
CA GLU A 301 -14.23 -23.43 -6.08
C GLU A 301 -14.42 -22.81 -7.48
N MET A 302 -13.43 -22.02 -7.94
CA MET A 302 -13.46 -21.31 -9.21
C MET A 302 -12.65 -22.03 -10.29
N ASN A 303 -12.91 -21.67 -11.53
CA ASN A 303 -12.21 -22.17 -12.72
C ASN A 303 -12.07 -21.06 -13.78
N ALA A 304 -11.42 -21.38 -14.89
CA ALA A 304 -11.16 -20.41 -15.95
C ALA A 304 -12.42 -19.81 -16.58
N SER A 305 -13.56 -20.52 -16.58
CA SER A 305 -14.82 -19.98 -17.13
C SER A 305 -15.47 -18.94 -16.21
N GLU A 306 -15.15 -18.97 -14.92
CA GLU A 306 -15.64 -17.99 -13.94
C GLU A 306 -14.74 -16.76 -13.82
N LEU A 307 -13.52 -16.86 -14.33
CA LEU A 307 -12.53 -15.77 -14.37
C LEU A 307 -12.07 -15.53 -15.82
N PRO A 308 -12.98 -15.17 -16.73
CA PRO A 308 -12.69 -15.07 -18.17
C PRO A 308 -11.66 -14.00 -18.52
N CYS A 309 -11.47 -13.00 -17.66
CA CYS A 309 -10.44 -11.98 -17.84
C CYS A 309 -9.05 -12.44 -17.36
N GLY A 310 -8.96 -13.66 -16.80
CA GLY A 310 -7.70 -14.30 -16.46
C GLY A 310 -6.98 -13.73 -15.24
N ILE A 311 -5.65 -13.74 -15.30
CA ILE A 311 -4.78 -13.35 -14.19
C ILE A 311 -4.02 -12.08 -14.55
N ILE A 312 -4.09 -11.09 -13.69
CA ILE A 312 -3.33 -9.85 -13.80
C ILE A 312 -2.25 -9.86 -12.73
N MET A 313 -0.98 -9.72 -13.16
CA MET A 313 0.18 -9.76 -12.28
C MET A 313 0.69 -8.35 -12.01
N VAL A 314 0.95 -8.01 -10.75
CA VAL A 314 1.67 -6.81 -10.33
C VAL A 314 2.82 -7.19 -9.40
N GLY A 315 3.62 -6.22 -9.01
CA GLY A 315 4.82 -6.46 -8.21
C GLY A 315 6.03 -6.89 -9.07
N ARG A 316 7.22 -6.73 -8.51
CA ARG A 316 8.46 -6.99 -9.27
C ARG A 316 8.71 -8.47 -9.57
N GLY A 317 8.19 -9.39 -8.76
CA GLY A 317 8.26 -10.83 -9.03
C GLY A 317 7.58 -11.22 -10.34
N ALA A 318 6.55 -10.48 -10.78
CA ALA A 318 5.87 -10.68 -12.06
C ALA A 318 6.77 -10.47 -13.30
N ARG A 319 7.93 -9.82 -13.12
CA ARG A 319 8.92 -9.57 -14.18
C ARG A 319 9.94 -10.67 -14.35
N LEU A 320 9.91 -11.71 -13.50
CA LEU A 320 10.76 -12.87 -13.70
C LEU A 320 10.51 -13.45 -15.09
N HIS A 321 11.56 -13.60 -15.89
CA HIS A 321 11.44 -14.09 -17.26
C HIS A 321 10.73 -15.45 -17.28
N GLY A 322 9.83 -15.63 -18.24
CA GLY A 322 9.06 -16.86 -18.39
C GLY A 322 7.92 -17.08 -17.37
N PHE A 323 7.86 -16.32 -16.25
CA PHE A 323 6.92 -16.59 -15.16
C PHE A 323 5.44 -16.43 -15.60
N THR A 324 5.09 -15.32 -16.22
CA THR A 324 3.72 -15.06 -16.70
C THR A 324 3.28 -16.07 -17.76
N ARG A 325 4.17 -16.42 -18.68
CA ARG A 325 3.91 -17.43 -19.69
C ARG A 325 3.66 -18.81 -19.06
N ARG A 326 4.52 -19.23 -18.13
CA ARG A 326 4.36 -20.50 -17.42
C ARG A 326 3.08 -20.55 -16.60
N LEU A 327 2.73 -19.42 -15.93
CA LEU A 327 1.47 -19.31 -15.19
C LEU A 327 0.27 -19.51 -16.12
N GLU A 328 0.27 -18.90 -17.30
CA GLU A 328 -0.76 -19.09 -18.32
C GLU A 328 -0.84 -20.55 -18.79
N GLU A 329 0.28 -21.20 -19.10
CA GLU A 329 0.34 -22.60 -19.52
C GLU A 329 -0.19 -23.55 -18.43
N VAL A 330 0.15 -23.33 -17.15
CA VAL A 330 -0.26 -24.20 -16.04
C VAL A 330 -1.72 -24.01 -15.64
N THR A 331 -2.22 -22.77 -15.70
CA THR A 331 -3.59 -22.45 -15.28
C THR A 331 -4.62 -22.54 -16.42
N GLY A 332 -4.15 -22.45 -17.67
CA GLY A 332 -5.02 -22.31 -18.84
C GLY A 332 -5.74 -20.95 -18.91
N MET A 333 -5.31 -19.98 -18.11
CA MET A 333 -5.94 -18.65 -17.99
C MET A 333 -5.00 -17.60 -18.57
N LYS A 334 -5.54 -16.69 -19.40
CA LYS A 334 -4.77 -15.56 -19.93
C LYS A 334 -4.09 -14.81 -18.79
N THR A 335 -2.81 -14.48 -18.99
CA THR A 335 -2.02 -13.78 -17.97
C THR A 335 -1.38 -12.54 -18.57
N ARG A 336 -1.53 -11.38 -17.89
CA ARG A 336 -0.89 -10.13 -18.29
C ARG A 336 -0.24 -9.45 -17.08
N VAL A 337 0.74 -8.60 -17.36
CA VAL A 337 1.29 -7.68 -16.33
C VAL A 337 0.41 -6.44 -16.27
N GLY A 338 -0.02 -6.09 -15.06
CA GLY A 338 -0.83 -4.89 -14.80
C GLY A 338 -0.02 -3.62 -15.06
N GLN A 339 -0.67 -2.63 -15.67
CA GLN A 339 -0.09 -1.31 -15.90
C GLN A 339 -1.00 -0.24 -15.29
N PRO A 340 -0.43 0.85 -14.77
CA PRO A 340 -1.22 1.99 -14.35
C PRO A 340 -2.09 2.52 -15.51
N ARG A 341 -3.29 3.00 -15.18
CA ARG A 341 -4.18 3.60 -16.18
C ARG A 341 -3.55 4.85 -16.82
N SER A 342 -3.89 5.10 -18.07
CA SER A 342 -3.31 6.19 -18.90
C SER A 342 -3.62 7.60 -18.39
N SER A 343 -4.61 7.77 -17.51
CA SER A 343 -4.95 9.05 -16.88
C SER A 343 -3.90 9.56 -15.89
N ILE A 344 -3.03 8.69 -15.39
CA ILE A 344 -1.94 9.06 -14.48
C ILE A 344 -0.79 9.61 -15.32
N ARG A 345 -0.37 10.84 -15.04
CA ARG A 345 0.74 11.51 -15.71
C ARG A 345 2.05 11.31 -14.96
N PHE A 346 3.17 11.35 -15.67
CA PHE A 346 4.51 11.23 -15.11
C PHE A 346 5.36 12.41 -15.56
N SER A 347 5.98 13.12 -14.62
CA SER A 347 6.85 14.28 -14.94
C SER A 347 8.19 13.86 -15.53
N SER A 348 8.63 12.62 -15.31
CA SER A 348 9.93 12.13 -15.76
C SER A 348 9.81 10.82 -16.52
N SER A 349 10.46 10.73 -17.67
CA SER A 349 10.60 9.49 -18.46
C SER A 349 11.43 8.40 -17.78
N ASN A 350 12.16 8.75 -16.71
CA ASN A 350 12.98 7.79 -15.97
C ASN A 350 12.14 6.90 -15.03
N ILE A 351 10.89 7.28 -14.75
CA ILE A 351 9.99 6.45 -13.95
C ILE A 351 9.36 5.42 -14.88
N GLN A 352 9.66 4.15 -14.62
CA GLN A 352 9.00 3.04 -15.30
C GLN A 352 7.70 2.69 -14.53
N PRO A 353 6.51 3.03 -15.05
CA PRO A 353 5.26 2.93 -14.29
C PRO A 353 4.99 1.53 -13.71
N GLY A 354 5.28 0.48 -14.49
CA GLY A 354 5.09 -0.89 -14.05
C GLY A 354 6.04 -1.35 -12.93
N ASP A 355 7.13 -0.60 -12.63
CA ASP A 355 8.09 -0.94 -11.56
C ASP A 355 7.68 -0.42 -10.19
N VAL A 356 6.75 0.52 -10.17
CA VAL A 356 6.39 1.34 -9.01
C VAL A 356 4.87 1.38 -8.80
N THR A 357 4.17 0.35 -9.33
CA THR A 357 2.71 0.19 -9.19
C THR A 357 2.26 0.23 -7.74
N ASP A 358 3.03 -0.36 -6.83
CA ASP A 358 2.79 -0.43 -5.39
C ASP A 358 2.57 0.97 -4.77
N VAL A 359 3.49 1.91 -5.01
CA VAL A 359 3.43 3.24 -4.39
C VAL A 359 2.55 4.21 -5.18
N ILE A 360 2.50 4.08 -6.51
CA ILE A 360 1.63 4.92 -7.36
C ILE A 360 0.15 4.60 -7.09
N ALA A 361 -0.19 3.34 -6.88
CA ALA A 361 -1.55 2.95 -6.55
C ALA A 361 -2.07 3.63 -5.28
N ILE A 362 -1.20 3.90 -4.30
CA ILE A 362 -1.56 4.65 -3.10
C ILE A 362 -1.89 6.11 -3.44
N LEU A 363 -1.04 6.77 -4.27
CA LEU A 363 -1.31 8.14 -4.73
C LEU A 363 -2.65 8.21 -5.48
N ASP A 364 -2.88 7.27 -6.39
CA ASP A 364 -4.12 7.19 -7.17
C ASP A 364 -5.36 6.99 -6.29
N ALA A 365 -5.29 6.07 -5.33
CA ALA A 365 -6.39 5.78 -4.42
C ALA A 365 -6.78 6.95 -3.50
N VAL A 366 -5.86 7.88 -3.26
CA VAL A 366 -6.13 9.06 -2.40
C VAL A 366 -6.27 10.36 -3.16
N SER A 367 -6.02 10.39 -4.47
CA SER A 367 -5.97 11.62 -5.29
C SER A 367 -7.25 12.45 -5.21
N SER A 368 -8.42 11.82 -5.27
CA SER A 368 -9.72 12.49 -5.22
C SER A 368 -10.03 13.19 -3.89
N ARG A 369 -9.37 12.79 -2.82
CA ARG A 369 -9.52 13.33 -1.46
C ARG A 369 -8.22 13.86 -0.89
N ALA A 370 -7.27 14.18 -1.77
CA ALA A 370 -5.94 14.56 -1.37
C ALA A 370 -5.92 15.77 -0.45
N GLU A 371 -5.21 15.61 0.67
CA GLU A 371 -4.79 16.71 1.52
C GLU A 371 -3.31 16.97 1.30
N ASN A 372 -2.91 18.24 1.34
CA ASN A 372 -1.51 18.61 1.13
C ASN A 372 -0.60 17.96 2.18
N CYS A 373 0.49 17.35 1.74
CA CYS A 373 1.48 16.66 2.58
C CYS A 373 2.79 17.44 2.74
N MET A 374 2.97 18.53 1.98
CA MET A 374 4.20 19.32 1.98
C MET A 374 3.90 20.80 2.25
N GLU A 375 4.78 21.45 2.98
CA GLU A 375 4.72 22.88 3.24
C GLU A 375 5.99 23.55 2.71
N LEU A 376 5.84 24.81 2.29
CA LEU A 376 7.01 25.65 2.02
C LEU A 376 7.80 25.82 3.31
N PRO A 377 9.14 25.79 3.25
CA PRO A 377 9.93 26.13 4.43
C PRO A 377 9.51 27.54 4.90
N ASP A 378 9.23 27.65 6.20
CA ASP A 378 9.04 28.95 6.82
C ASP A 378 10.31 29.77 6.55
N LEU A 379 10.21 30.70 5.61
CA LEU A 379 11.22 31.71 5.42
C LEU A 379 11.17 32.59 6.68
N GLN A 380 11.84 32.17 7.74
CA GLN A 380 12.13 33.11 8.83
C GLN A 380 12.85 34.28 8.17
N PRO A 381 12.35 35.52 8.34
CA PRO A 381 13.06 36.67 7.82
C PRO A 381 14.45 36.62 8.45
N VAL A 382 15.46 36.53 7.59
CA VAL A 382 16.85 36.68 8.02
C VAL A 382 16.89 38.02 8.71
N GLN A 383 16.90 38.02 10.05
CA GLN A 383 17.23 39.18 10.82
C GLN A 383 18.71 39.49 10.50
N THR A 384 18.91 40.32 9.50
CA THR A 384 20.19 41.01 9.30
C THR A 384 20.38 41.93 10.49
N SER A 385 20.85 41.38 11.59
CA SER A 385 21.51 42.16 12.62
C SER A 385 22.75 42.75 11.95
N ILE A 386 22.62 43.99 11.53
CA ILE A 386 23.79 44.84 11.23
C ILE A 386 24.45 45.03 12.58
N GLU A 387 25.38 44.15 12.96
CA GLU A 387 26.30 44.39 14.04
C GLU A 387 27.17 45.57 13.61
N SER A 388 26.94 46.71 14.24
CA SER A 388 27.82 47.86 14.18
C SER A 388 29.21 47.44 14.65
N ILE A 389 30.20 47.56 13.76
CA ILE A 389 31.63 47.30 14.03
C ILE A 389 32.05 48.15 15.18
N PRO A 390 32.50 47.62 16.33
CA PRO A 390 33.10 48.45 17.38
C PRO A 390 34.52 48.88 16.97
N VAL A 391 34.78 50.15 17.15
CA VAL A 391 36.10 50.78 16.99
C VAL A 391 37.08 50.13 17.97
N VAL A 392 38.14 49.55 17.44
CA VAL A 392 39.22 48.93 18.22
C VAL A 392 40.04 50.00 18.90
N ASP A 393 40.04 50.05 20.23
CA ASP A 393 41.03 50.76 21.04
C ASP A 393 42.07 49.74 21.51
N ASN A 394 43.34 50.06 21.21
CA ASN A 394 44.50 49.22 21.49
C ASN A 394 44.92 49.32 22.97
N GLY A 395 44.53 48.32 23.77
CA GLY A 395 45.05 48.15 25.14
C GLY A 395 45.60 46.72 25.32
N ILE A 396 46.86 46.70 25.85
CA ILE A 396 47.69 45.48 26.04
C ILE A 396 47.08 44.49 27.01
N PRO A 397 47.13 43.14 26.76
CA PRO A 397 46.49 42.15 27.61
C PRO A 397 47.35 41.80 28.85
N THR A 398 46.70 41.75 30.01
CA THR A 398 47.19 41.02 31.19
C THR A 398 46.53 39.63 31.22
N VAL A 399 47.38 38.66 31.40
CA VAL A 399 47.02 37.25 31.52
C VAL A 399 46.53 36.95 32.93
N ASP A 400 45.33 36.48 33.12
CA ASP A 400 44.89 35.81 34.34
C ASP A 400 44.30 34.43 34.03
N THR A 401 44.88 33.44 34.71
CA THR A 401 44.55 32.01 34.61
C THR A 401 43.42 31.71 35.63
N PRO A 402 42.32 31.07 35.25
CA PRO A 402 41.35 30.58 36.25
C PRO A 402 41.67 29.18 36.72
N GLU A 403 41.61 28.99 38.03
CA GLU A 403 41.69 27.73 38.77
C GLU A 403 40.54 26.77 38.46
N PRO A 404 40.76 25.44 38.59
CA PRO A 404 39.74 24.43 38.34
C PRO A 404 38.80 24.26 39.56
N LYS A 405 37.49 24.14 39.30
CA LYS A 405 36.49 23.76 40.30
C LYS A 405 36.38 22.24 40.44
N PRO A 406 36.09 21.74 41.63
CA PRO A 406 36.10 20.31 41.94
C PRO A 406 34.88 19.57 41.46
N VAL A 407 35.12 18.30 41.13
CA VAL A 407 34.14 17.28 40.74
C VAL A 407 33.53 16.69 42.00
N GLU A 408 32.20 16.64 42.11
CA GLU A 408 31.49 15.87 43.12
C GLU A 408 31.12 14.49 42.57
N PRO A 409 31.07 13.45 43.41
CA PRO A 409 30.93 12.06 42.97
C PRO A 409 29.46 11.65 42.77
N GLU A 410 29.27 10.72 41.83
CA GLU A 410 28.01 10.01 41.56
C GLU A 410 27.70 9.11 42.76
N GLU A 411 26.49 9.18 43.28
CA GLU A 411 25.93 8.18 44.20
C GLU A 411 25.04 7.22 43.42
N ASP A 412 25.41 5.94 43.50
CA ASP A 412 24.57 4.80 43.16
C ASP A 412 23.40 4.72 44.14
N ASP A 413 22.16 4.59 43.63
CA ASP A 413 21.04 4.12 44.46
C ASP A 413 20.22 3.05 43.74
N ASP A 414 20.48 1.82 44.22
CA ASP A 414 19.65 0.64 44.04
C ASP A 414 18.43 0.71 44.97
N SER A 415 17.21 0.75 44.42
CA SER A 415 16.05 0.26 45.18
C SER A 415 14.87 -0.13 44.29
N ILE A 416 14.70 -1.41 44.05
CA ILE A 416 13.61 -2.35 44.37
C ILE A 416 12.18 -1.78 44.31
N LEU A 417 11.44 -2.34 43.32
CA LEU A 417 10.04 -2.82 43.29
C LEU A 417 9.03 -2.19 44.28
N THR A 418 7.99 -1.56 43.74
CA THR A 418 6.62 -1.90 44.18
C THR A 418 5.61 -1.62 43.06
N SER A 419 4.68 -2.54 42.93
CA SER A 419 3.43 -2.57 42.18
C SER A 419 2.60 -1.30 42.40
N ASP A 420 1.86 -0.86 41.33
CA ASP A 420 0.41 -0.71 41.42
C ASP A 420 -0.20 -0.07 40.16
N ASP A 421 -1.31 -0.65 39.80
CA ASP A 421 -2.48 -0.23 39.01
C ASP A 421 -2.37 0.80 37.85
N PRO A 422 -2.99 0.47 36.71
CA PRO A 422 -3.00 1.35 35.56
C PRO A 422 -4.10 2.43 35.69
N GLU A 423 -3.70 3.69 35.65
CA GLU A 423 -4.62 4.81 35.42
C GLU A 423 -5.31 4.68 34.03
N PRO A 424 -6.59 5.11 33.92
CA PRO A 424 -7.32 5.02 32.67
C PRO A 424 -6.74 5.96 31.61
N GLU A 425 -6.32 5.40 30.47
CA GLU A 425 -5.84 6.15 29.31
C GLU A 425 -6.91 7.14 28.79
N PRO A 426 -6.51 8.37 28.41
CA PRO A 426 -7.41 9.33 27.77
C PRO A 426 -7.88 8.80 26.41
N GLN A 427 -9.17 8.83 26.17
CA GLN A 427 -9.78 8.43 24.90
C GLN A 427 -9.17 9.19 23.72
N ARG A 428 -8.34 8.49 22.94
CA ARG A 428 -7.77 8.99 21.69
C ARG A 428 -8.89 9.18 20.68
N LYS A 429 -9.03 10.38 20.17
CA LYS A 429 -9.87 10.71 19.02
C LYS A 429 -9.41 9.83 17.84
N ARG A 430 -10.29 8.92 17.42
CA ARG A 430 -10.06 8.02 16.28
C ARG A 430 -9.86 8.83 15.01
N PRO A 431 -8.90 8.48 14.13
CA PRO A 431 -8.78 9.14 12.83
C PRO A 431 -10.07 8.92 12.03
N ARG A 432 -10.51 9.96 11.34
CA ARG A 432 -11.77 10.00 10.58
C ARG A 432 -11.73 9.02 9.41
N LEU A 433 -12.13 7.77 9.66
CA LEU A 433 -12.45 6.78 8.63
C LEU A 433 -13.67 7.23 7.79
N PHE A 434 -14.51 8.09 8.33
CA PHE A 434 -15.73 8.60 7.70
C PHE A 434 -15.53 9.30 6.36
N GLY A 435 -14.40 9.96 6.12
CA GLY A 435 -14.11 10.59 4.83
C GLY A 435 -13.90 9.57 3.71
N LEU A 436 -13.20 8.47 4.03
CA LEU A 436 -12.92 7.36 3.11
C LEU A 436 -14.21 6.66 2.63
N LEU A 437 -15.19 6.56 3.50
CA LEU A 437 -16.48 5.92 3.24
C LEU A 437 -17.40 6.78 2.37
N LYS A 438 -17.40 8.09 2.62
CA LYS A 438 -18.25 9.03 1.88
C LYS A 438 -17.85 9.12 0.41
N ASP A 439 -16.57 9.14 0.12
CA ASP A 439 -16.05 9.24 -1.26
C ASP A 439 -16.23 7.93 -2.05
N LYS A 440 -16.12 6.76 -1.39
CA LYS A 440 -16.44 5.47 -2.02
C LYS A 440 -17.92 5.34 -2.38
N LEU A 441 -18.79 5.80 -1.48
CA LEU A 441 -20.23 5.86 -1.75
C LEU A 441 -20.55 6.81 -2.92
N THR A 442 -19.91 7.97 -2.97
CA THR A 442 -20.08 8.93 -4.06
C THR A 442 -19.64 8.34 -5.40
N LYS A 443 -18.50 7.62 -5.42
CA LYS A 443 -17.99 7.00 -6.66
C LYS A 443 -18.84 5.82 -7.13
N MET A 444 -19.36 4.99 -6.23
CA MET A 444 -20.29 3.90 -6.58
C MET A 444 -21.60 4.39 -7.18
N MET A 445 -21.97 5.67 -6.93
CA MET A 445 -23.24 6.25 -7.33
C MET A 445 -23.13 7.23 -8.51
N SER A 446 -21.90 7.64 -8.88
CA SER A 446 -21.65 8.51 -10.04
C SER A 446 -21.37 7.74 -11.34
N ASP A 447 -21.03 6.46 -11.26
CA ASP A 447 -20.72 5.64 -12.43
C ASP A 447 -21.99 5.16 -13.19
N ASP A 448 -23.21 5.41 -12.65
CA ASP A 448 -24.49 5.00 -13.26
C ASP A 448 -25.22 6.12 -14.05
N ASP A 449 -24.72 7.38 -14.05
CA ASP A 449 -25.42 8.53 -14.68
C ASP A 449 -25.10 8.73 -16.18
N ASP A 450 -24.25 7.91 -16.81
CA ASP A 450 -23.83 8.08 -18.23
C ASP A 450 -24.55 7.16 -19.23
N TYR A 451 -25.69 6.57 -18.90
CA TYR A 451 -26.54 5.90 -19.88
C TYR A 451 -27.79 6.71 -20.17
N GLU A 452 -27.69 7.75 -21.01
CA GLU A 452 -28.81 8.29 -21.74
C GLU A 452 -29.30 7.26 -22.76
N PHE A 453 -30.52 6.80 -22.56
CA PHE A 453 -31.29 6.06 -23.57
C PHE A 453 -31.64 7.01 -24.71
N GLU A 454 -30.96 6.89 -25.84
CA GLU A 454 -31.48 7.40 -27.10
C GLU A 454 -32.73 6.57 -27.48
N SER A 455 -33.89 7.18 -27.33
CA SER A 455 -35.15 6.67 -27.89
C SER A 455 -35.15 6.90 -29.40
N ASP A 456 -34.92 5.86 -30.16
CA ASP A 456 -35.29 5.83 -31.60
C ASP A 456 -36.83 5.73 -31.69
N ASP A 457 -37.49 6.85 -31.72
CA ASP A 457 -38.81 7.01 -32.32
C ASP A 457 -38.70 7.96 -33.50
N ASP A 458 -39.28 7.53 -34.63
CA ASP A 458 -39.52 8.15 -35.92
C ASP A 458 -38.54 7.83 -37.04
N LYS A 459 -38.99 6.81 -37.86
CA LYS A 459 -39.32 7.05 -39.27
C LYS A 459 -39.88 5.80 -39.96
N ASN A 460 -41.21 5.95 -40.39
CA ASN A 460 -41.90 5.29 -41.52
C ASN A 460 -41.62 3.84 -41.88
#